data_fb8abba96535f977dd2f7d0c87986207
#
_entry.id   fb8abba96535f977dd2f7d0c87986207
#
_cell.length_a   1.000
_cell.length_b   1.000
_cell.length_c   1.000
_cell.angle_alpha   90.00
_cell.angle_beta   90.00
_cell.angle_gamma   90.00
#
_symmetry.space_group_name_H-M   'P 1'
#
loop_
_entity.id
_entity.type
_entity.pdbx_description
1 polymer ?
#
loop_
_entity_poly.entity_id
_entity_poly.type
_entity_poly.pdbx_seq_one_letter_code
_entity_poly.pdbx_strand_id
1 'polypeptide(L)'
;MALNKSQYFGSCKHTLFSCSGCNASSSRRNLLKGLGGISMLSAMGGIPAQLLAQNVTGLVDTHHHFYPPAYQKAWFDWEDQRKIPHFPQQERWTREGAIADMNKAGVQKAILSMASTPGVWFDLPLPKVVEMVRSVNDYGAEMVRDFKGRFGLFAALNMLDVPSTLKEIEYVFDVLKADGVGIQTNYGDKWPGHPDFAPIFEELNRRRALVYFHPLAASCCGRLNTGTFPAVIEVPHDTTRAVVNLLLSGTLAKFRDIRWLFSHAGGTIPMLAGRINFFHGNAKNAAMFAPNGVEAELRRLYYDTANATHPAPMAALLKLIPSTQVVYGSDYPYVAMDTQVTALSQLGLDVQVLQQIQQVNANRLLARN
;
A
#
# COMPACT_ATOMS: atom_id res chain seq x y z
N MET A 1 -40.59 14.00 -25.06
CA MET A 1 -40.99 14.57 -23.76
C MET A 1 -39.76 15.17 -23.12
N ALA A 2 -39.59 16.48 -23.20
CA ALA A 2 -38.37 17.20 -22.72
C ALA A 2 -38.55 17.50 -21.24
N LEU A 3 -37.66 17.00 -20.40
CA LEU A 3 -37.63 17.30 -18.96
C LEU A 3 -36.92 18.64 -18.74
N ASN A 4 -37.63 19.52 -18.08
CA ASN A 4 -37.30 20.93 -17.79
C ASN A 4 -36.15 21.02 -16.74
N LYS A 5 -35.04 21.65 -17.09
CA LYS A 5 -33.80 21.81 -16.31
C LYS A 5 -33.77 23.05 -15.41
N SER A 6 -34.83 23.39 -14.71
CA SER A 6 -34.82 24.67 -13.96
C SER A 6 -35.31 24.64 -12.52
N GLN A 7 -35.04 23.58 -11.74
CA GLN A 7 -35.48 23.58 -10.32
C GLN A 7 -34.46 23.10 -9.28
N TYR A 8 -33.13 23.14 -9.53
CA TYR A 8 -32.16 22.77 -8.49
C TYR A 8 -30.90 23.67 -8.45
N PHE A 9 -31.05 24.99 -8.52
CA PHE A 9 -30.00 25.87 -8.05
C PHE A 9 -30.61 27.10 -7.37
N GLY A 10 -30.94 26.95 -6.10
CA GLY A 10 -31.08 28.04 -5.17
C GLY A 10 -29.71 28.72 -4.98
N SER A 11 -29.57 29.96 -5.41
CA SER A 11 -28.38 30.77 -5.23
C SER A 11 -28.17 31.04 -3.73
N CYS A 12 -27.34 30.25 -3.07
CA CYS A 12 -26.76 30.58 -1.77
C CYS A 12 -25.40 31.23 -1.99
N LYS A 13 -25.37 32.56 -1.92
CA LYS A 13 -24.14 33.33 -1.77
C LYS A 13 -23.70 33.24 -0.30
N HIS A 14 -22.93 32.23 0.06
CA HIS A 14 -22.20 32.20 1.33
C HIS A 14 -20.71 32.18 1.05
N THR A 15 -20.06 33.31 1.36
CA THR A 15 -18.61 33.39 1.51
C THR A 15 -18.20 32.55 2.73
N LEU A 16 -17.14 31.75 2.56
CA LEU A 16 -16.65 30.72 3.50
C LEU A 16 -16.16 31.22 4.88
N PHE A 17 -16.42 32.45 5.26
CA PHE A 17 -15.94 33.05 6.53
C PHE A 17 -16.88 34.07 7.17
N SER A 18 -18.17 33.77 7.36
CA SER A 18 -18.99 34.54 8.30
C SER A 18 -20.01 33.68 9.01
N CYS A 19 -19.69 33.25 10.20
CA CYS A 19 -20.68 32.71 11.14
C CYS A 19 -21.09 33.85 12.09
N SER A 20 -22.28 34.39 11.89
CA SER A 20 -22.89 35.42 12.77
C SER A 20 -23.57 34.73 13.97
N GLY A 21 -22.77 34.17 14.88
CA GLY A 21 -23.31 33.48 16.08
C GLY A 21 -22.34 33.40 17.26
N CYS A 22 -21.12 33.91 17.15
CA CYS A 22 -20.15 33.88 18.25
C CYS A 22 -19.75 35.29 18.69
N ASN A 23 -20.64 35.99 19.34
CA ASN A 23 -20.27 37.15 20.16
C ASN A 23 -20.02 36.69 21.61
N ALA A 24 -18.78 36.28 21.87
CA ALA A 24 -18.23 36.27 23.22
C ALA A 24 -16.92 37.03 23.19
N SER A 25 -16.98 38.32 23.46
CA SER A 25 -15.82 39.18 23.68
C SER A 25 -15.14 38.79 24.97
N SER A 26 -14.07 38.00 24.91
CA SER A 26 -13.06 37.98 25.98
C SER A 26 -11.81 38.68 25.48
N SER A 27 -11.57 39.84 26.06
CA SER A 27 -10.46 40.71 25.73
C SER A 27 -9.12 40.02 25.91
N ARG A 28 -8.32 39.96 24.86
CA ARG A 28 -6.92 39.48 24.84
C ARG A 28 -5.97 40.28 25.77
N ARG A 29 -6.45 41.34 26.41
CA ARG A 29 -5.65 42.16 27.32
C ARG A 29 -5.53 41.62 28.70
N ASN A 30 -6.36 40.69 29.17
CA ASN A 30 -6.30 40.18 30.55
C ASN A 30 -5.47 38.90 30.70
N LEU A 31 -4.94 38.32 29.64
CA LEU A 31 -4.08 37.12 29.69
C LEU A 31 -2.60 37.44 29.93
N LEU A 32 -2.19 38.70 29.78
CA LEU A 32 -0.78 39.12 29.90
C LEU A 32 -0.39 39.73 31.25
N LYS A 33 -1.29 39.79 32.26
CA LYS A 33 -0.99 40.35 33.60
C LYS A 33 -0.80 39.31 34.70
N GLY A 34 -0.80 38.01 34.35
CA GLY A 34 -0.70 36.92 35.37
C GLY A 34 0.60 36.10 35.37
N LEU A 35 1.58 36.42 34.55
CA LEU A 35 2.84 35.64 34.43
C LEU A 35 4.08 36.51 34.69
N GLY A 36 4.10 37.16 35.83
CA GLY A 36 5.30 37.73 36.43
C GLY A 36 5.80 36.82 37.54
N GLY A 37 6.79 35.96 37.24
CA GLY A 37 7.51 35.22 38.28
C GLY A 37 7.48 33.71 38.08
N ILE A 38 8.36 33.18 37.24
CA ILE A 38 9.20 31.98 37.39
C ILE A 38 10.02 31.89 36.09
N SER A 39 11.14 32.60 36.06
CA SER A 39 12.21 32.37 35.14
C SER A 39 13.17 31.40 35.80
N MET A 40 12.99 30.08 35.57
CA MET A 40 14.07 29.10 35.74
C MET A 40 13.67 27.77 35.11
N LEU A 41 14.59 27.25 34.33
CA LEU A 41 14.65 25.90 33.71
C LEU A 41 13.61 25.57 32.63
N SER A 42 13.92 25.88 31.40
CA SER A 42 13.53 25.10 30.27
C SER A 42 14.65 25.10 29.20
N ALA A 43 15.83 24.69 29.58
CA ALA A 43 16.82 24.14 28.66
C ALA A 43 16.53 22.64 28.52
N MET A 44 15.30 22.27 28.13
CA MET A 44 15.06 20.99 27.51
C MET A 44 15.27 21.20 26.02
N GLY A 45 16.54 21.03 25.61
CA GLY A 45 16.90 20.92 24.23
C GLY A 45 15.99 19.90 23.57
N GLY A 46 15.20 20.35 22.62
CA GLY A 46 14.45 19.44 21.76
C GLY A 46 15.44 18.42 21.20
N ILE A 47 15.21 17.15 21.48
CA ILE A 47 16.01 16.08 20.89
C ILE A 47 15.89 16.25 19.38
N PRO A 48 17.00 16.48 18.64
CA PRO A 48 16.91 16.65 17.21
C PRO A 48 16.20 15.44 16.61
N ALA A 49 15.26 15.64 15.70
CA ALA A 49 14.52 14.57 15.04
C ALA A 49 15.46 13.49 14.45
N GLN A 50 16.70 13.86 14.11
CA GLN A 50 17.78 12.95 13.70
C GLN A 50 18.22 11.96 14.79
N LEU A 51 18.09 12.28 16.08
CA LEU A 51 18.46 11.37 17.18
C LEU A 51 17.38 10.30 17.42
N LEU A 52 16.11 10.59 17.06
CA LEU A 52 15.03 9.60 17.13
C LEU A 52 15.11 8.59 15.97
N ALA A 53 15.67 9.00 14.82
CA ALA A 53 15.89 8.09 13.68
C ALA A 53 17.09 7.14 13.87
N GLN A 54 18.05 7.49 14.75
CA GLN A 54 19.31 6.75 14.89
C GLN A 54 19.27 5.48 15.74
N ASN A 55 18.16 5.15 16.41
CA ASN A 55 18.10 4.01 17.32
C ASN A 55 17.14 2.88 16.94
N VAL A 56 16.59 2.87 15.72
CA VAL A 56 15.78 1.73 15.26
C VAL A 56 16.67 0.81 14.42
N THR A 57 17.50 0.02 15.11
CA THR A 57 18.19 -1.11 14.47
C THR A 57 17.13 -2.13 14.08
N GLY A 58 16.95 -2.34 12.76
CA GLY A 58 16.10 -3.43 12.30
C GLY A 58 14.84 -3.06 11.52
N LEU A 59 14.76 -1.84 10.94
CA LEU A 59 13.64 -1.42 10.11
C LEU A 59 13.45 -2.39 8.93
N VAL A 60 12.21 -2.86 8.74
CA VAL A 60 11.83 -3.79 7.66
C VAL A 60 10.88 -3.10 6.70
N ASP A 61 11.31 -2.95 5.45
CA ASP A 61 10.53 -2.37 4.36
C ASP A 61 9.77 -3.46 3.60
N THR A 62 8.45 -3.41 3.66
CA THR A 62 7.58 -4.41 2.99
C THR A 62 7.09 -3.96 1.62
N HIS A 63 7.50 -2.78 1.14
CA HIS A 63 7.09 -2.21 -0.13
C HIS A 63 8.31 -1.63 -0.87
N HIS A 64 9.04 -2.52 -1.54
CA HIS A 64 10.32 -2.20 -2.17
C HIS A 64 10.40 -2.84 -3.56
N HIS A 65 10.49 -2.01 -4.60
CA HIS A 65 10.51 -2.50 -5.97
C HIS A 65 11.92 -2.76 -6.48
N PHE A 66 12.01 -3.68 -7.43
CA PHE A 66 13.25 -4.04 -8.10
C PHE A 66 13.00 -4.23 -9.59
N TYR A 67 14.05 -4.04 -10.39
CA TYR A 67 13.97 -4.01 -11.84
C TYR A 67 15.00 -4.94 -12.48
N PRO A 68 14.67 -6.24 -12.67
CA PRO A 68 15.51 -7.15 -13.44
C PRO A 68 15.77 -6.58 -14.83
N PRO A 69 16.98 -6.68 -15.40
CA PRO A 69 17.34 -5.99 -16.66
C PRO A 69 16.42 -6.32 -17.84
N ALA A 70 16.04 -7.58 -18.01
CA ALA A 70 15.13 -7.99 -19.10
C ALA A 70 13.72 -7.39 -18.94
N TYR A 71 13.24 -7.34 -17.70
CA TYR A 71 11.96 -6.75 -17.35
C TYR A 71 11.99 -5.21 -17.52
N GLN A 72 13.05 -4.56 -17.02
CA GLN A 72 13.23 -3.12 -17.17
C GLN A 72 13.25 -2.71 -18.64
N LYS A 73 13.99 -3.46 -19.48
CA LYS A 73 14.01 -3.23 -20.93
C LYS A 73 12.62 -3.39 -21.54
N ALA A 74 11.90 -4.45 -21.24
CA ALA A 74 10.56 -4.68 -21.76
C ALA A 74 9.58 -3.58 -21.34
N TRP A 75 9.72 -3.04 -20.11
CA TRP A 75 8.94 -1.90 -19.65
C TRP A 75 9.24 -0.64 -20.45
N PHE A 76 10.51 -0.29 -20.61
CA PHE A 76 10.90 0.90 -21.36
C PHE A 76 10.52 0.81 -22.83
N ASP A 77 10.70 -0.35 -23.48
CA ASP A 77 10.22 -0.59 -24.85
C ASP A 77 8.70 -0.38 -24.96
N TRP A 78 7.94 -0.78 -23.94
CA TRP A 78 6.49 -0.59 -23.87
C TRP A 78 6.10 0.89 -23.70
N GLU A 79 6.81 1.63 -22.84
CA GLU A 79 6.62 3.07 -22.65
C GLU A 79 6.98 3.86 -23.91
N ASP A 80 8.11 3.57 -24.55
CA ASP A 80 8.58 4.21 -25.77
C ASP A 80 7.56 4.08 -26.92
N GLN A 81 7.00 2.91 -27.11
CA GLN A 81 5.95 2.66 -28.12
C GLN A 81 4.71 3.53 -27.88
N ARG A 82 4.46 3.95 -26.66
CA ARG A 82 3.31 4.76 -26.24
C ARG A 82 3.66 6.23 -25.98
N LYS A 83 4.93 6.60 -26.17
CA LYS A 83 5.46 7.93 -25.89
C LYS A 83 5.22 8.35 -24.44
N ILE A 84 5.32 7.40 -23.51
CA ILE A 84 5.27 7.63 -22.06
C ILE A 84 6.71 7.88 -21.62
N PRO A 85 7.00 8.99 -20.91
CA PRO A 85 8.33 9.24 -20.37
C PRO A 85 8.71 8.20 -19.32
N HIS A 86 9.96 7.73 -19.37
CA HIS A 86 10.50 6.85 -18.35
C HIS A 86 10.60 7.56 -17.00
N PHE A 87 10.41 6.80 -15.95
CA PHE A 87 10.58 7.33 -14.60
C PHE A 87 12.08 7.28 -14.24
N PRO A 88 12.74 8.43 -13.97
CA PRO A 88 14.21 8.48 -13.82
C PRO A 88 14.77 7.58 -12.74
N GLN A 89 13.97 7.26 -11.71
CA GLN A 89 14.36 6.36 -10.63
C GLN A 89 14.42 4.89 -11.09
N GLN A 90 13.57 4.49 -12.03
CA GLN A 90 13.63 3.16 -12.65
C GLN A 90 14.85 3.02 -13.55
N GLU A 91 15.16 4.04 -14.36
CA GLU A 91 16.33 4.01 -15.25
C GLU A 91 17.66 3.84 -14.50
N ARG A 92 17.76 4.47 -13.32
CA ARG A 92 18.97 4.47 -12.50
C ARG A 92 19.03 3.35 -11.48
N TRP A 93 18.02 2.51 -11.41
CA TRP A 93 17.96 1.46 -10.41
C TRP A 93 19.05 0.40 -10.62
N THR A 94 19.75 0.07 -9.54
CA THR A 94 20.72 -1.05 -9.48
C THR A 94 20.60 -1.76 -8.13
N ARG A 95 21.07 -3.00 -8.05
CA ARG A 95 21.11 -3.78 -6.80
C ARG A 95 21.94 -3.07 -5.73
N GLU A 96 23.10 -2.56 -6.13
CA GLU A 96 24.05 -1.87 -5.27
C GLU A 96 23.52 -0.52 -4.81
N GLY A 97 22.83 0.22 -5.70
CA GLY A 97 22.12 1.45 -5.38
C GLY A 97 21.02 1.21 -4.33
N ALA A 98 20.24 0.15 -4.49
CA ALA A 98 19.23 -0.21 -3.49
C ALA A 98 19.83 -0.49 -2.10
N ILE A 99 20.94 -1.24 -2.03
CA ILE A 99 21.68 -1.47 -0.77
C ILE A 99 22.23 -0.17 -0.17
N ALA A 100 22.79 0.72 -1.00
CA ALA A 100 23.31 2.01 -0.53
C ALA A 100 22.18 2.87 0.06
N ASP A 101 21.03 2.94 -0.60
CA ASP A 101 19.87 3.69 -0.13
C ASP A 101 19.24 3.06 1.13
N MET A 102 19.19 1.73 1.23
CA MET A 102 18.80 1.02 2.46
C MET A 102 19.72 1.37 3.63
N ASN A 103 21.03 1.38 3.40
CA ASN A 103 22.02 1.74 4.44
C ASN A 103 21.82 3.19 4.90
N LYS A 104 21.63 4.10 3.96
CA LYS A 104 21.38 5.52 4.25
C LYS A 104 20.11 5.73 5.08
N ALA A 105 19.05 4.98 4.78
CA ALA A 105 17.75 5.08 5.44
C ALA A 105 17.65 4.26 6.75
N GLY A 106 18.66 3.44 7.08
CA GLY A 106 18.59 2.52 8.23
C GLY A 106 17.68 1.31 8.02
N VAL A 107 17.35 0.98 6.77
CA VAL A 107 16.56 -0.21 6.42
C VAL A 107 17.46 -1.44 6.49
N GLN A 108 17.14 -2.35 7.42
CA GLN A 108 17.89 -3.60 7.58
C GLN A 108 17.49 -4.63 6.54
N LYS A 109 16.21 -4.80 6.32
CA LYS A 109 15.65 -5.77 5.36
C LYS A 109 14.57 -5.10 4.51
N ALA A 110 14.60 -5.34 3.20
CA ALA A 110 13.54 -4.96 2.28
C ALA A 110 12.94 -6.19 1.60
N ILE A 111 11.62 -6.19 1.37
CA ILE A 111 10.96 -7.29 0.66
C ILE A 111 10.74 -6.86 -0.77
N LEU A 112 11.47 -7.50 -1.68
CA LEU A 112 11.41 -7.23 -3.10
C LEU A 112 10.03 -7.56 -3.66
N SER A 113 9.44 -6.65 -4.42
CA SER A 113 8.18 -6.85 -5.13
C SER A 113 8.19 -6.13 -6.47
N MET A 114 7.41 -6.62 -7.42
CA MET A 114 7.22 -5.91 -8.68
C MET A 114 6.29 -4.73 -8.50
N ALA A 115 6.62 -3.60 -9.12
CA ALA A 115 5.68 -2.50 -9.28
C ALA A 115 4.60 -2.87 -10.32
N SER A 116 3.64 -1.96 -10.53
CA SER A 116 2.62 -2.16 -11.56
C SER A 116 3.24 -2.22 -12.95
N THR A 117 2.79 -3.17 -13.74
CA THR A 117 3.32 -3.42 -15.08
C THR A 117 2.21 -3.59 -16.09
N PRO A 118 1.41 -2.54 -16.35
CA PRO A 118 0.19 -2.70 -17.13
C PRO A 118 0.45 -3.24 -18.55
N GLY A 119 1.53 -2.82 -19.17
CA GLY A 119 1.79 -3.21 -20.55
C GLY A 119 2.50 -4.54 -20.69
N VAL A 120 3.49 -4.80 -19.85
CA VAL A 120 4.37 -5.96 -20.03
C VAL A 120 3.64 -7.29 -19.83
N TRP A 121 2.73 -7.37 -18.84
CA TRP A 121 1.93 -8.57 -18.62
C TRP A 121 0.78 -8.73 -19.62
N PHE A 122 0.11 -7.64 -19.98
CA PHE A 122 -1.14 -7.72 -20.75
C PHE A 122 -0.94 -7.67 -22.26
N ASP A 123 0.17 -7.09 -22.73
CA ASP A 123 0.47 -6.94 -24.16
C ASP A 123 1.33 -8.08 -24.72
N LEU A 124 1.85 -8.96 -23.85
CA LEU A 124 2.63 -10.12 -24.28
C LEU A 124 1.73 -11.35 -24.45
N PRO A 125 2.06 -12.24 -25.41
CA PRO A 125 1.45 -13.56 -25.46
C PRO A 125 1.72 -14.35 -24.17
N LEU A 126 0.74 -15.14 -23.72
CA LEU A 126 0.82 -15.88 -22.44
C LEU A 126 2.14 -16.64 -22.21
N PRO A 127 2.73 -17.36 -23.20
CA PRO A 127 4.02 -18.02 -22.99
C PRO A 127 5.14 -17.04 -22.61
N LYS A 128 5.14 -15.83 -23.20
CA LYS A 128 6.11 -14.79 -22.89
C LYS A 128 5.87 -14.16 -21.50
N VAL A 129 4.63 -14.02 -21.10
CA VAL A 129 4.29 -13.59 -19.73
C VAL A 129 4.81 -14.60 -18.70
N VAL A 130 4.59 -15.88 -18.92
CA VAL A 130 5.06 -16.96 -18.03
C VAL A 130 6.60 -16.97 -17.94
N GLU A 131 7.29 -16.84 -19.07
CA GLU A 131 8.75 -16.73 -19.13
C GLU A 131 9.26 -15.50 -18.36
N MET A 132 8.62 -14.34 -18.57
CA MET A 132 8.99 -13.09 -17.88
C MET A 132 8.80 -13.18 -16.38
N VAL A 133 7.65 -13.68 -15.92
CA VAL A 133 7.37 -13.86 -14.49
C VAL A 133 8.42 -14.75 -13.83
N ARG A 134 8.75 -15.89 -14.47
CA ARG A 134 9.78 -16.81 -13.99
C ARG A 134 11.14 -16.11 -13.88
N SER A 135 11.57 -15.39 -14.93
CA SER A 135 12.86 -14.69 -14.93
C SER A 135 12.97 -13.60 -13.86
N VAL A 136 11.86 -12.90 -13.61
CA VAL A 136 11.77 -11.89 -12.54
C VAL A 136 11.92 -12.54 -11.17
N ASN A 137 11.24 -13.66 -10.93
CA ASN A 137 11.29 -14.37 -9.66
C ASN A 137 12.68 -14.96 -9.39
N ASP A 138 13.31 -15.53 -10.43
CA ASP A 138 14.67 -16.08 -10.35
C ASP A 138 15.69 -14.97 -9.99
N TYR A 139 15.60 -13.81 -10.64
CA TYR A 139 16.45 -12.67 -10.33
C TYR A 139 16.23 -12.14 -8.90
N GLY A 140 14.97 -12.05 -8.44
CA GLY A 140 14.68 -11.67 -7.06
C GLY A 140 15.28 -12.66 -6.05
N ALA A 141 15.14 -13.96 -6.30
CA ALA A 141 15.75 -15.00 -5.47
C ALA A 141 17.29 -14.95 -5.50
N GLU A 142 17.89 -14.59 -6.64
CA GLU A 142 19.33 -14.33 -6.74
C GLU A 142 19.75 -13.17 -5.83
N MET A 143 19.03 -12.04 -5.85
CA MET A 143 19.29 -10.92 -4.94
C MET A 143 19.18 -11.32 -3.46
N VAL A 144 18.19 -12.12 -3.09
CA VAL A 144 18.04 -12.64 -1.72
C VAL A 144 19.25 -13.49 -1.31
N ARG A 145 19.76 -14.32 -2.22
CA ARG A 145 20.93 -15.17 -1.98
C ARG A 145 22.23 -14.37 -1.90
N ASP A 146 22.42 -13.41 -2.81
CA ASP A 146 23.66 -12.66 -2.94
C ASP A 146 23.84 -11.63 -1.80
N PHE A 147 22.74 -11.03 -1.35
CA PHE A 147 22.73 -10.05 -0.26
C PHE A 147 22.06 -10.64 0.99
N LYS A 148 22.67 -11.65 1.58
CA LYS A 148 22.13 -12.41 2.72
C LYS A 148 21.58 -11.53 3.83
N GLY A 149 20.30 -11.74 4.18
CA GLY A 149 19.62 -11.04 5.27
C GLY A 149 19.14 -9.63 4.91
N ARG A 150 19.50 -9.09 3.74
CA ARG A 150 19.09 -7.75 3.32
C ARG A 150 17.80 -7.75 2.52
N PHE A 151 17.51 -8.79 1.77
CA PHE A 151 16.29 -8.91 0.99
C PHE A 151 15.45 -10.12 1.40
N GLY A 152 14.15 -9.99 1.18
CA GLY A 152 13.17 -11.06 1.03
C GLY A 152 12.48 -10.90 -0.32
N LEU A 153 11.52 -11.78 -0.64
CA LEU A 153 10.84 -11.79 -1.94
C LEU A 153 9.34 -12.02 -1.80
N PHE A 154 8.55 -11.09 -2.32
CA PHE A 154 7.18 -11.33 -2.75
C PHE A 154 7.21 -11.65 -4.24
N ALA A 155 7.18 -12.93 -4.56
CA ALA A 155 7.31 -13.40 -5.93
C ALA A 155 6.11 -13.01 -6.78
N ALA A 156 6.35 -12.58 -8.02
CA ALA A 156 5.29 -12.20 -8.94
C ALA A 156 4.48 -13.40 -9.43
N LEU A 157 3.18 -13.21 -9.65
CA LEU A 157 2.28 -14.17 -10.30
C LEU A 157 1.62 -13.51 -11.50
N ASN A 158 1.43 -14.25 -12.60
CA ASN A 158 0.80 -13.69 -13.81
C ASN A 158 -0.71 -13.50 -13.67
N MET A 159 -1.40 -14.36 -12.93
CA MET A 159 -2.87 -14.36 -12.71
C MET A 159 -3.73 -14.42 -13.99
N LEU A 160 -3.13 -14.48 -15.18
CA LEU A 160 -3.84 -14.48 -16.47
C LEU A 160 -4.29 -15.87 -16.89
N ASP A 161 -3.63 -16.91 -16.39
CA ASP A 161 -3.92 -18.31 -16.66
C ASP A 161 -3.74 -19.13 -15.39
N VAL A 162 -4.78 -19.80 -14.94
CA VAL A 162 -4.80 -20.54 -13.68
C VAL A 162 -3.75 -21.66 -13.64
N PRO A 163 -3.65 -22.56 -14.68
CA PRO A 163 -2.67 -23.63 -14.66
C PRO A 163 -1.21 -23.17 -14.54
N SER A 164 -0.83 -22.14 -15.27
CA SER A 164 0.54 -21.60 -15.21
C SER A 164 0.80 -20.87 -13.90
N THR A 165 -0.20 -20.16 -13.36
CA THR A 165 -0.10 -19.50 -12.06
C THR A 165 0.09 -20.52 -10.93
N LEU A 166 -0.65 -21.63 -10.94
CA LEU A 166 -0.49 -22.68 -9.92
C LEU A 166 0.91 -23.33 -9.98
N LYS A 167 1.46 -23.58 -11.18
CA LYS A 167 2.83 -24.05 -11.34
C LYS A 167 3.86 -23.04 -10.81
N GLU A 168 3.60 -21.75 -11.01
CA GLU A 168 4.49 -20.72 -10.49
C GLU A 168 4.41 -20.62 -8.96
N ILE A 169 3.23 -20.77 -8.36
CA ILE A 169 3.07 -20.84 -6.90
C ILE A 169 3.89 -21.98 -6.32
N GLU A 170 3.81 -23.19 -6.90
CA GLU A 170 4.63 -24.32 -6.49
C GLU A 170 6.12 -23.97 -6.55
N TYR A 171 6.58 -23.43 -7.66
CA TYR A 171 7.98 -23.08 -7.86
C TYR A 171 8.50 -22.05 -6.87
N VAL A 172 7.79 -20.93 -6.69
CA VAL A 172 8.27 -19.85 -5.83
C VAL A 172 8.30 -20.23 -4.36
N PHE A 173 7.38 -21.07 -3.89
CA PHE A 173 7.39 -21.53 -2.50
C PHE A 173 8.29 -22.75 -2.27
N ASP A 174 8.31 -23.69 -3.19
CA ASP A 174 8.97 -24.98 -2.97
C ASP A 174 10.43 -24.98 -3.45
N VAL A 175 10.77 -24.16 -4.45
CA VAL A 175 12.14 -24.03 -4.97
C VAL A 175 12.80 -22.76 -4.48
N LEU A 176 12.20 -21.58 -4.75
CA LEU A 176 12.80 -20.28 -4.43
C LEU A 176 12.68 -19.90 -2.96
N LYS A 177 11.75 -20.52 -2.20
CA LYS A 177 11.50 -20.21 -0.79
C LYS A 177 11.10 -18.74 -0.57
N ALA A 178 10.29 -18.20 -1.47
CA ALA A 178 9.80 -16.82 -1.39
C ALA A 178 9.05 -16.56 -0.07
N ASP A 179 9.16 -15.35 0.50
CA ASP A 179 8.48 -14.97 1.74
C ASP A 179 6.96 -14.85 1.56
N GLY A 180 6.51 -14.58 0.34
CA GLY A 180 5.12 -14.48 -0.06
C GLY A 180 5.01 -14.30 -1.57
N VAL A 181 3.82 -13.91 -2.04
CA VAL A 181 3.58 -13.55 -3.44
C VAL A 181 3.08 -12.12 -3.56
N GLY A 182 3.49 -11.43 -4.64
CA GLY A 182 3.02 -10.10 -5.02
C GLY A 182 2.08 -10.20 -6.22
N ILE A 183 0.87 -9.68 -6.09
CA ILE A 183 -0.11 -9.61 -7.15
C ILE A 183 -0.66 -8.20 -7.32
N GLN A 184 -1.27 -7.92 -8.46
CA GLN A 184 -1.81 -6.61 -8.75
C GLN A 184 -3.28 -6.50 -8.32
N THR A 185 -3.77 -5.28 -8.20
CA THR A 185 -5.16 -5.01 -7.79
C THR A 185 -6.19 -5.34 -8.85
N ASN A 186 -5.80 -5.40 -10.13
CA ASN A 186 -6.67 -5.84 -11.22
C ASN A 186 -5.90 -6.54 -12.34
N TYR A 187 -6.60 -7.31 -13.14
CA TYR A 187 -6.12 -8.01 -14.32
C TYR A 187 -7.15 -7.80 -15.45
N GLY A 188 -7.01 -6.68 -16.17
CA GLY A 188 -8.00 -6.22 -17.13
C GLY A 188 -9.29 -5.79 -16.42
N ASP A 189 -10.41 -6.43 -16.74
CA ASP A 189 -11.72 -6.14 -16.14
C ASP A 189 -12.04 -7.01 -14.90
N LYS A 190 -11.04 -7.73 -14.37
CA LYS A 190 -11.19 -8.64 -13.23
C LYS A 190 -10.42 -8.14 -12.03
N TRP A 191 -11.10 -7.95 -10.91
CA TRP A 191 -10.51 -7.71 -9.60
C TRP A 191 -10.34 -9.02 -8.83
N PRO A 192 -9.50 -9.07 -7.77
CA PRO A 192 -9.07 -10.32 -7.13
C PRO A 192 -10.19 -11.22 -6.60
N GLY A 193 -11.35 -10.66 -6.27
CA GLY A 193 -12.54 -11.45 -5.88
C GLY A 193 -13.31 -12.10 -7.03
N HIS A 194 -12.82 -11.98 -8.28
CA HIS A 194 -13.46 -12.64 -9.42
C HIS A 194 -13.36 -14.16 -9.29
N PRO A 195 -14.45 -14.91 -9.62
CA PRO A 195 -14.48 -16.38 -9.44
C PRO A 195 -13.35 -17.14 -10.13
N ASP A 196 -12.83 -16.65 -11.26
CA ASP A 196 -11.73 -17.28 -11.99
C ASP A 196 -10.45 -17.40 -11.14
N PHE A 197 -10.26 -16.52 -10.15
CA PHE A 197 -9.09 -16.55 -9.28
C PHE A 197 -9.25 -17.47 -8.07
N ALA A 198 -10.44 -18.03 -7.83
CA ALA A 198 -10.70 -18.87 -6.67
C ALA A 198 -9.74 -20.07 -6.55
N PRO A 199 -9.36 -20.82 -7.62
CA PRO A 199 -8.40 -21.93 -7.50
C PRO A 199 -7.01 -21.46 -7.07
N ILE A 200 -6.59 -20.25 -7.47
CA ILE A 200 -5.32 -19.66 -7.07
C ILE A 200 -5.32 -19.34 -5.58
N PHE A 201 -6.38 -18.68 -5.10
CA PHE A 201 -6.50 -18.36 -3.67
C PHE A 201 -6.71 -19.61 -2.80
N GLU A 202 -7.31 -20.67 -3.32
CA GLU A 202 -7.41 -21.94 -2.63
C GLU A 202 -6.03 -22.55 -2.35
N GLU A 203 -5.14 -22.56 -3.33
CA GLU A 203 -3.76 -23.04 -3.16
C GLU A 203 -2.94 -22.12 -2.24
N LEU A 204 -3.08 -20.79 -2.38
CA LEU A 204 -2.43 -19.83 -1.49
C LEU A 204 -2.93 -19.97 -0.05
N ASN A 205 -4.22 -20.23 0.15
CA ASN A 205 -4.80 -20.50 1.48
C ASN A 205 -4.26 -21.81 2.08
N ARG A 206 -4.21 -22.88 1.30
CA ARG A 206 -3.63 -24.18 1.72
C ARG A 206 -2.18 -24.01 2.21
N ARG A 207 -1.43 -23.11 1.57
CA ARG A 207 -0.03 -22.78 1.93
C ARG A 207 0.08 -21.77 3.06
N ARG A 208 -1.01 -21.21 3.57
CA ARG A 208 -1.03 -20.09 4.53
C ARG A 208 -0.16 -18.92 4.06
N ALA A 209 -0.26 -18.61 2.76
CA ALA A 209 0.62 -17.68 2.09
C ALA A 209 0.42 -16.25 2.59
N LEU A 210 1.49 -15.45 2.49
CA LEU A 210 1.40 -13.99 2.52
C LEU A 210 1.18 -13.51 1.09
N VAL A 211 0.10 -12.73 0.89
CA VAL A 211 -0.28 -12.17 -0.41
C VAL A 211 -0.24 -10.64 -0.30
N TYR A 212 0.69 -10.05 -1.01
CA TYR A 212 0.88 -8.62 -1.13
C TYR A 212 0.19 -8.08 -2.38
N PHE A 213 -0.53 -6.96 -2.24
CA PHE A 213 -1.23 -6.30 -3.34
C PHE A 213 -0.56 -4.98 -3.69
N HIS A 214 -0.07 -4.89 -4.93
CA HIS A 214 0.39 -3.61 -5.49
C HIS A 214 -0.64 -3.07 -6.50
N PRO A 215 -1.00 -1.78 -6.41
CA PRO A 215 -2.05 -1.22 -7.27
C PRO A 215 -1.61 -1.01 -8.71
N LEU A 216 -2.59 -1.14 -9.59
CA LEU A 216 -2.51 -0.83 -11.00
C LEU A 216 -3.74 0.01 -11.34
N ALA A 217 -3.55 1.16 -12.02
CA ALA A 217 -4.68 1.94 -12.51
C ALA A 217 -5.52 1.09 -13.48
N ALA A 218 -6.83 0.97 -13.21
CA ALA A 218 -7.71 0.20 -14.08
C ALA A 218 -7.79 0.84 -15.48
N SER A 219 -7.88 0.04 -16.53
CA SER A 219 -7.89 0.50 -17.92
C SER A 219 -9.02 1.51 -18.22
N CYS A 220 -10.17 1.38 -17.55
CA CYS A 220 -11.29 2.31 -17.66
C CYS A 220 -10.94 3.74 -17.18
N CYS A 221 -9.95 3.87 -16.26
CA CYS A 221 -9.53 5.16 -15.71
C CYS A 221 -8.81 6.04 -16.74
N GLY A 222 -8.28 5.49 -17.83
CA GLY A 222 -7.71 6.26 -18.93
C GLY A 222 -8.67 7.28 -19.57
N ARG A 223 -9.98 7.14 -19.33
CA ARG A 223 -11.01 8.12 -19.75
C ARG A 223 -11.19 9.27 -18.76
N LEU A 224 -10.64 9.15 -17.55
CA LEU A 224 -10.76 10.15 -16.48
C LEU A 224 -9.50 11.01 -16.47
N ASN A 225 -9.40 11.91 -17.46
CA ASN A 225 -8.26 12.81 -17.52
C ASN A 225 -8.46 13.96 -16.52
N THR A 226 -7.78 13.89 -15.40
CA THR A 226 -7.79 14.92 -14.35
C THR A 226 -6.58 15.86 -14.46
N GLY A 227 -5.73 15.71 -15.48
CA GLY A 227 -4.50 16.48 -15.63
C GLY A 227 -3.38 16.12 -14.65
N THR A 228 -3.48 14.97 -14.00
CA THR A 228 -2.46 14.46 -13.05
C THR A 228 -2.09 13.01 -13.34
N PHE A 229 -0.98 12.57 -12.77
CA PHE A 229 -0.54 11.17 -12.88
C PHE A 229 -1.56 10.21 -12.22
N PRO A 230 -1.80 9.03 -12.80
CA PRO A 230 -2.67 8.01 -12.20
C PRO A 230 -2.27 7.63 -10.76
N ALA A 231 -0.99 7.73 -10.42
CA ALA A 231 -0.51 7.46 -9.07
C ALA A 231 -1.13 8.35 -7.99
N VAL A 232 -1.62 9.56 -8.33
CA VAL A 232 -2.22 10.47 -7.34
C VAL A 232 -3.64 10.06 -6.95
N ILE A 233 -4.44 9.58 -7.89
CA ILE A 233 -5.86 9.28 -7.67
C ILE A 233 -6.16 7.80 -7.94
N GLU A 234 -5.85 7.31 -9.15
CA GLU A 234 -6.34 6.02 -9.62
C GLU A 234 -5.70 4.84 -8.88
N VAL A 235 -4.40 4.93 -8.63
CA VAL A 235 -3.62 3.88 -7.95
C VAL A 235 -4.15 3.61 -6.53
N PRO A 236 -4.27 4.59 -5.61
CA PRO A 236 -4.85 4.32 -4.29
C PRO A 236 -6.33 3.91 -4.35
N HIS A 237 -7.09 4.41 -5.31
CA HIS A 237 -8.49 3.99 -5.47
C HIS A 237 -8.60 2.56 -5.99
N ASP A 238 -7.65 2.06 -6.77
CA ASP A 238 -7.70 0.67 -7.22
C ASP A 238 -7.34 -0.32 -6.10
N THR A 239 -6.41 0.04 -5.21
CA THR A 239 -6.24 -0.69 -3.93
C THR A 239 -7.56 -0.80 -3.18
N THR A 240 -8.31 0.30 -3.09
CA THR A 240 -9.62 0.34 -2.46
C THR A 240 -10.62 -0.59 -3.15
N ARG A 241 -10.67 -0.58 -4.50
CA ARG A 241 -11.54 -1.48 -5.29
C ARG A 241 -11.20 -2.94 -5.03
N ALA A 242 -9.90 -3.28 -4.98
CA ALA A 242 -9.46 -4.65 -4.71
C ALA A 242 -9.91 -5.13 -3.32
N VAL A 243 -9.71 -4.33 -2.26
CA VAL A 243 -10.16 -4.67 -0.90
C VAL A 243 -11.68 -4.85 -0.85
N VAL A 244 -12.44 -3.91 -1.42
CA VAL A 244 -13.92 -3.99 -1.43
C VAL A 244 -14.40 -5.20 -2.23
N ASN A 245 -13.78 -5.48 -3.38
CA ASN A 245 -14.12 -6.63 -4.22
C ASN A 245 -13.84 -7.96 -3.50
N LEU A 246 -12.67 -8.12 -2.87
CA LEU A 246 -12.32 -9.29 -2.06
C LEU A 246 -13.27 -9.47 -0.88
N LEU A 247 -13.67 -8.38 -0.22
CA LEU A 247 -14.64 -8.40 0.88
C LEU A 247 -15.99 -8.89 0.37
N LEU A 248 -16.59 -8.16 -0.58
CA LEU A 248 -17.98 -8.39 -1.00
C LEU A 248 -18.18 -9.67 -1.80
N SER A 249 -17.15 -10.20 -2.47
CA SER A 249 -17.18 -11.52 -3.10
C SER A 249 -17.15 -12.68 -2.09
N GLY A 250 -16.86 -12.40 -0.81
CA GLY A 250 -16.66 -13.43 0.20
C GLY A 250 -15.29 -14.10 0.17
N THR A 251 -14.37 -13.65 -0.70
CA THR A 251 -13.03 -14.22 -0.83
C THR A 251 -12.26 -14.10 0.49
N LEU A 252 -12.33 -12.95 1.17
CA LEU A 252 -11.71 -12.77 2.49
C LEU A 252 -12.31 -13.69 3.56
N ALA A 253 -13.61 -13.93 3.51
CA ALA A 253 -14.30 -14.81 4.44
C ALA A 253 -14.01 -16.29 4.18
N LYS A 254 -13.83 -16.68 2.91
CA LYS A 254 -13.54 -18.05 2.50
C LYS A 254 -12.08 -18.46 2.78
N PHE A 255 -11.12 -17.59 2.48
CA PHE A 255 -9.69 -17.90 2.53
C PHE A 255 -9.02 -17.26 3.75
N ARG A 256 -9.32 -17.79 4.93
CA ARG A 256 -8.94 -17.23 6.24
C ARG A 256 -7.46 -17.39 6.61
N ASP A 257 -6.79 -18.37 6.04
CA ASP A 257 -5.39 -18.66 6.34
C ASP A 257 -4.41 -17.80 5.52
N ILE A 258 -4.90 -17.08 4.51
CA ILE A 258 -4.09 -16.11 3.78
C ILE A 258 -3.83 -14.88 4.66
N ARG A 259 -2.58 -14.45 4.71
CA ARG A 259 -2.16 -13.17 5.28
C ARG A 259 -2.19 -12.12 4.17
N TRP A 260 -3.18 -11.23 4.22
CA TRP A 260 -3.44 -10.23 3.19
C TRP A 260 -2.74 -8.93 3.54
N LEU A 261 -1.85 -8.44 2.67
CA LEU A 261 -1.14 -7.17 2.82
C LEU A 261 -1.48 -6.23 1.66
N PHE A 262 -1.99 -5.05 1.98
CA PHE A 262 -2.38 -4.03 1.01
C PHE A 262 -1.48 -2.81 1.09
N SER A 263 -1.07 -2.30 -0.08
CA SER A 263 -0.22 -1.12 -0.19
C SER A 263 -0.96 0.19 0.10
N HIS A 264 -0.18 1.24 0.36
CA HIS A 264 -0.63 2.63 0.48
C HIS A 264 -1.78 2.82 1.49
N ALA A 265 -1.64 2.25 2.69
CA ALA A 265 -2.66 2.30 3.76
C ALA A 265 -4.04 1.74 3.34
N GLY A 266 -4.08 0.85 2.32
CA GLY A 266 -5.34 0.36 1.77
C GLY A 266 -6.08 1.39 0.89
N GLY A 267 -5.37 2.41 0.40
CA GLY A 267 -5.94 3.49 -0.38
C GLY A 267 -6.92 4.34 0.43
N THR A 268 -8.18 4.39 0.01
CA THR A 268 -9.24 5.16 0.69
C THR A 268 -10.12 4.31 1.62
N ILE A 269 -9.76 3.06 1.90
CA ILE A 269 -10.51 2.17 2.81
C ILE A 269 -10.80 2.82 4.17
N PRO A 270 -9.84 3.49 4.85
CA PRO A 270 -10.13 4.12 6.13
C PRO A 270 -11.27 5.15 6.08
N MET A 271 -11.43 5.83 4.94
CA MET A 271 -12.49 6.82 4.74
C MET A 271 -13.82 6.18 4.33
N LEU A 272 -13.80 5.00 3.73
CA LEU A 272 -15.00 4.35 3.17
C LEU A 272 -15.57 3.23 4.04
N ALA A 273 -14.88 2.78 5.09
CA ALA A 273 -15.32 1.65 5.92
C ALA A 273 -16.74 1.82 6.45
N GLY A 274 -17.08 3.00 7.00
CA GLY A 274 -18.44 3.31 7.46
C GLY A 274 -19.48 3.28 6.33
N ARG A 275 -19.09 3.75 5.13
CA ARG A 275 -19.97 3.72 3.95
C ARG A 275 -20.21 2.29 3.45
N ILE A 276 -19.18 1.46 3.42
CA ILE A 276 -19.29 0.03 3.08
C ILE A 276 -20.22 -0.65 4.06
N ASN A 277 -20.05 -0.42 5.36
CA ASN A 277 -20.92 -0.98 6.40
C ASN A 277 -22.37 -0.50 6.26
N PHE A 278 -22.59 0.78 5.95
CA PHE A 278 -23.94 1.34 5.76
C PHE A 278 -24.70 0.63 4.63
N PHE A 279 -24.07 0.41 3.48
CA PHE A 279 -24.72 -0.20 2.33
C PHE A 279 -24.79 -1.72 2.38
N HIS A 280 -23.83 -2.38 3.04
CA HIS A 280 -23.67 -3.82 2.96
C HIS A 280 -23.72 -4.54 4.32
N GLY A 281 -23.46 -3.85 5.43
CA GLY A 281 -23.37 -4.48 6.76
C GLY A 281 -24.65 -5.16 7.25
N ASN A 282 -25.80 -4.69 6.81
CA ASN A 282 -27.12 -5.25 7.14
C ASN A 282 -27.76 -6.02 5.98
N ALA A 283 -27.03 -6.29 4.90
CA ALA A 283 -27.54 -7.09 3.79
C ALA A 283 -27.89 -8.51 4.25
N LYS A 284 -28.94 -9.11 3.66
CA LYS A 284 -29.36 -10.48 4.01
C LYS A 284 -28.25 -11.53 3.89
N ASN A 285 -27.28 -11.29 2.99
CA ASN A 285 -26.12 -12.15 2.76
C ASN A 285 -24.84 -11.65 3.44
N ALA A 286 -24.91 -10.67 4.34
CA ALA A 286 -23.73 -10.08 4.99
C ALA A 286 -22.84 -11.14 5.67
N ALA A 287 -23.45 -12.16 6.28
CA ALA A 287 -22.70 -13.25 6.92
C ALA A 287 -21.84 -14.07 5.93
N MET A 288 -22.13 -14.04 4.64
CA MET A 288 -21.32 -14.77 3.62
C MET A 288 -19.98 -14.09 3.35
N PHE A 289 -19.92 -12.76 3.46
CA PHE A 289 -18.71 -11.99 3.14
C PHE A 289 -18.10 -11.26 4.35
N ALA A 290 -18.89 -10.98 5.37
CA ALA A 290 -18.45 -10.32 6.60
C ALA A 290 -19.09 -10.97 7.83
N PRO A 291 -18.75 -12.23 8.16
CA PRO A 291 -19.42 -12.99 9.23
C PRO A 291 -19.29 -12.33 10.61
N ASN A 292 -18.25 -11.52 10.82
CA ASN A 292 -18.02 -10.77 12.06
C ASN A 292 -18.25 -9.26 11.89
N GLY A 293 -18.85 -8.84 10.76
CA GLY A 293 -19.04 -7.44 10.38
C GLY A 293 -17.91 -6.89 9.52
N VAL A 294 -18.24 -5.89 8.71
CA VAL A 294 -17.34 -5.27 7.72
C VAL A 294 -16.05 -4.76 8.38
N GLU A 295 -16.18 -4.03 9.49
CA GLU A 295 -15.01 -3.47 10.17
C GLU A 295 -14.09 -4.56 10.71
N ALA A 296 -14.63 -5.63 11.28
CA ALA A 296 -13.84 -6.75 11.79
C ALA A 296 -13.05 -7.46 10.66
N GLU A 297 -13.64 -7.59 9.47
CA GLU A 297 -12.93 -8.15 8.31
C GLU A 297 -11.79 -7.23 7.84
N LEU A 298 -12.01 -5.90 7.80
CA LEU A 298 -10.97 -4.94 7.43
C LEU A 298 -9.83 -4.90 8.47
N ARG A 299 -10.14 -5.01 9.76
CA ARG A 299 -9.17 -4.94 10.86
C ARG A 299 -8.22 -6.13 10.93
N ARG A 300 -8.52 -7.25 10.29
CA ARG A 300 -7.61 -8.41 10.25
C ARG A 300 -6.61 -8.38 9.10
N LEU A 301 -6.77 -7.45 8.15
CA LEU A 301 -5.85 -7.27 7.02
C LEU A 301 -4.63 -6.47 7.47
N TYR A 302 -3.52 -6.63 6.73
CA TYR A 302 -2.32 -5.82 6.92
C TYR A 302 -2.28 -4.70 5.89
N TYR A 303 -1.67 -3.57 6.29
CA TYR A 303 -1.55 -2.39 5.46
C TYR A 303 -0.14 -1.81 5.59
N ASP A 304 0.50 -1.47 4.48
CA ASP A 304 1.77 -0.74 4.54
C ASP A 304 1.57 0.78 4.60
N THR A 305 2.65 1.50 4.89
CA THR A 305 2.63 2.95 5.05
C THR A 305 3.12 3.70 3.82
N ALA A 306 3.45 3.02 2.72
CA ALA A 306 4.00 3.65 1.52
C ALA A 306 3.13 4.81 1.04
N ASN A 307 3.72 5.97 0.81
CA ASN A 307 3.04 7.20 0.39
C ASN A 307 1.85 7.65 1.26
N ALA A 308 1.70 7.08 2.46
CA ALA A 308 0.64 7.44 3.40
C ALA A 308 1.17 8.05 4.71
N THR A 309 2.47 8.32 4.82
CA THR A 309 3.15 8.86 6.00
C THR A 309 2.86 10.36 6.23
N HIS A 310 1.59 10.74 6.10
CA HIS A 310 1.06 12.05 6.43
C HIS A 310 0.11 11.98 7.63
N PRO A 311 -0.07 13.05 8.41
CA PRO A 311 -0.91 13.03 9.61
C PRO A 311 -2.34 12.57 9.35
N ALA A 312 -3.01 13.06 8.30
CA ALA A 312 -4.41 12.75 8.04
C ALA A 312 -4.64 11.27 7.64
N PRO A 313 -3.98 10.71 6.62
CA PRO A 313 -4.19 9.30 6.25
C PRO A 313 -3.75 8.34 7.35
N MET A 314 -2.64 8.61 8.06
CA MET A 314 -2.20 7.75 9.18
C MET A 314 -3.16 7.80 10.36
N ALA A 315 -3.70 8.98 10.70
CA ALA A 315 -4.71 9.07 11.74
C ALA A 315 -5.98 8.29 11.38
N ALA A 316 -6.44 8.39 10.13
CA ALA A 316 -7.60 7.63 9.64
C ALA A 316 -7.33 6.12 9.67
N LEU A 317 -6.15 5.68 9.19
CA LEU A 317 -5.75 4.28 9.22
C LEU A 317 -5.72 3.72 10.65
N LEU A 318 -5.00 4.36 11.56
CA LEU A 318 -4.82 3.90 12.94
C LEU A 318 -6.11 4.01 13.78
N LYS A 319 -7.10 4.81 13.35
CA LYS A 319 -8.42 4.83 13.96
C LYS A 319 -9.24 3.59 13.60
N LEU A 320 -9.12 3.10 12.37
CA LEU A 320 -9.84 1.92 11.87
C LEU A 320 -9.10 0.63 12.20
N ILE A 321 -7.77 0.60 11.97
CA ILE A 321 -6.93 -0.59 11.96
C ILE A 321 -6.04 -0.60 13.21
N PRO A 322 -5.92 -1.73 13.93
CA PRO A 322 -4.97 -1.85 15.03
C PRO A 322 -3.53 -1.59 14.54
N SER A 323 -2.73 -0.86 15.30
CA SER A 323 -1.32 -0.61 14.95
C SER A 323 -0.54 -1.88 14.66
N THR A 324 -0.94 -3.00 15.26
CA THR A 324 -0.35 -4.34 15.03
C THR A 324 -0.56 -4.89 13.62
N GLN A 325 -1.44 -4.31 12.82
CA GLN A 325 -1.72 -4.69 11.42
C GLN A 325 -1.13 -3.69 10.41
N VAL A 326 -0.35 -2.71 10.89
CA VAL A 326 0.31 -1.72 10.04
C VAL A 326 1.80 -2.03 9.99
N VAL A 327 2.37 -2.06 8.77
CA VAL A 327 3.79 -2.32 8.51
C VAL A 327 4.41 -1.17 7.73
N TYR A 328 5.72 -0.98 7.87
CA TYR A 328 6.42 0.03 7.10
C TYR A 328 6.58 -0.39 5.64
N GLY A 329 6.36 0.55 4.72
CA GLY A 329 6.64 0.46 3.30
C GLY A 329 7.18 1.79 2.77
N SER A 330 8.18 1.75 1.87
CA SER A 330 8.81 2.95 1.31
C SER A 330 8.28 3.37 -0.05
N ASP A 331 7.85 2.43 -0.88
CA ASP A 331 7.59 2.60 -2.31
C ASP A 331 8.87 2.95 -3.12
N TYR A 332 10.02 2.43 -2.65
CA TYR A 332 11.29 2.59 -3.37
C TYR A 332 11.25 1.89 -4.73
N PRO A 333 11.78 2.47 -5.81
CA PRO A 333 12.57 3.70 -5.87
C PRO A 333 11.76 4.97 -6.19
N TYR A 334 10.45 4.90 -6.28
CA TYR A 334 9.60 6.06 -6.60
C TYR A 334 9.70 7.16 -5.53
N VAL A 335 9.86 6.76 -4.28
CA VAL A 335 10.13 7.67 -3.16
C VAL A 335 11.42 7.25 -2.47
N ALA A 336 12.24 8.22 -2.09
CA ALA A 336 13.45 7.94 -1.34
C ALA A 336 13.11 7.39 0.05
N MET A 337 13.72 6.26 0.43
CA MET A 337 13.43 5.56 1.70
C MET A 337 13.62 6.45 2.93
N ASP A 338 14.68 7.27 2.97
CA ASP A 338 14.97 8.19 4.07
C ASP A 338 13.86 9.25 4.24
N THR A 339 13.23 9.67 3.15
CA THR A 339 12.07 10.58 3.19
C THR A 339 10.89 9.92 3.91
N GLN A 340 10.57 8.67 3.57
CA GLN A 340 9.44 7.93 4.20
C GLN A 340 9.74 7.61 5.67
N VAL A 341 10.95 7.20 6.01
CA VAL A 341 11.37 6.96 7.40
C VAL A 341 11.25 8.22 8.23
N THR A 342 11.74 9.36 7.71
CA THR A 342 11.65 10.66 8.37
C THR A 342 10.20 11.09 8.57
N ALA A 343 9.37 11.02 7.52
CA ALA A 343 7.97 11.39 7.59
C ALA A 343 7.19 10.55 8.62
N LEU A 344 7.42 9.23 8.64
CA LEU A 344 6.80 8.33 9.63
C LEU A 344 7.21 8.71 11.06
N SER A 345 8.49 9.02 11.28
CA SER A 345 9.02 9.40 12.61
C SER A 345 8.47 10.74 13.09
N GLN A 346 8.10 11.64 12.19
CA GLN A 346 7.54 12.96 12.49
C GLN A 346 6.04 12.97 12.79
N LEU A 347 5.34 11.84 12.68
CA LEU A 347 3.90 11.75 12.93
C LEU A 347 3.51 11.90 14.41
N GLY A 348 4.47 11.92 15.32
CA GLY A 348 4.19 12.02 16.76
C GLY A 348 3.52 10.78 17.35
N LEU A 349 3.73 9.61 16.74
CA LEU A 349 3.24 8.34 17.25
C LEU A 349 3.97 7.96 18.54
N ASP A 350 3.28 7.22 19.41
CA ASP A 350 3.91 6.57 20.55
C ASP A 350 5.10 5.71 20.09
N VAL A 351 6.19 5.72 20.87
CA VAL A 351 7.44 5.01 20.53
C VAL A 351 7.20 3.52 20.29
N GLN A 352 6.32 2.88 21.07
CA GLN A 352 6.01 1.47 20.90
C GLN A 352 5.22 1.22 19.60
N VAL A 353 4.27 2.11 19.28
CA VAL A 353 3.52 2.04 18.02
C VAL A 353 4.46 2.24 16.82
N LEU A 354 5.37 3.20 16.90
CA LEU A 354 6.36 3.44 15.86
C LEU A 354 7.25 2.20 15.63
N GLN A 355 7.77 1.61 16.71
CA GLN A 355 8.59 0.39 16.64
C GLN A 355 7.80 -0.80 16.09
N GLN A 356 6.52 -0.93 16.47
CA GLN A 356 5.63 -1.96 15.91
C GLN A 356 5.54 -1.83 14.38
N ILE A 357 5.26 -0.64 13.88
CA ILE A 357 5.12 -0.38 12.43
C ILE A 357 6.43 -0.61 11.69
N GLN A 358 7.53 -0.13 12.25
CA GLN A 358 8.84 -0.16 11.59
C GLN A 358 9.46 -1.55 11.52
N GLN A 359 9.15 -2.44 12.49
CA GLN A 359 9.88 -3.71 12.61
C GLN A 359 9.02 -4.89 13.08
N VAL A 360 8.38 -4.77 14.26
CA VAL A 360 7.80 -5.93 14.94
C VAL A 360 6.72 -6.60 14.12
N ASN A 361 5.84 -5.79 13.52
CA ASN A 361 4.71 -6.30 12.75
C ASN A 361 5.16 -7.01 11.46
N ALA A 362 6.15 -6.42 10.76
CA ALA A 362 6.71 -7.01 9.55
C ALA A 362 7.40 -8.35 9.87
N ASN A 363 8.20 -8.42 10.93
CA ASN A 363 8.84 -9.68 11.36
C ASN A 363 7.80 -10.75 11.70
N ARG A 364 6.73 -10.39 12.41
CA ARG A 364 5.62 -11.32 12.70
C ARG A 364 4.89 -11.75 11.44
N LEU A 365 4.62 -10.80 10.52
CA LEU A 365 3.95 -11.08 9.25
C LEU A 365 4.75 -12.03 8.36
N LEU A 366 6.07 -11.88 8.32
CA LEU A 366 6.99 -12.67 7.51
C LEU A 366 7.36 -14.03 8.15
N ALA A 367 7.15 -14.20 9.46
CA ALA A 367 7.41 -15.47 10.11
C ALA A 367 6.55 -16.57 9.47
N ARG A 368 7.20 -17.65 9.05
CA ARG A 368 6.52 -18.87 8.58
C ARG A 368 6.09 -19.68 9.80
N ASN A 369 4.79 -19.88 9.95
CA ASN A 369 4.24 -20.78 10.96
C ASN A 369 4.32 -22.22 10.49
#